data_95c6dc7996d57415a7b1448f7d8a52aa
#
_entry.id   95c6dc7996d57415a7b1448f7d8a52aa
#
_cell.length_a   1.000
_cell.length_b   1.000
_cell.length_c   1.000
_cell.angle_alpha   90.00
_cell.angle_beta   90.00
_cell.angle_gamma   90.00
#
_symmetry.space_group_name_H-M   'P 1'
#
loop_
_entity.id
_entity.type
_entity.pdbx_description
1 polymer ?
#
loop_
_entity_poly.entity_id
_entity_poly.type
_entity_poly.pdbx_seq_one_letter_code
_entity_poly.pdbx_strand_id
1 'polypeptide(L)'
;MNRKGMQNIFVKRLSGLLCAWLFPFAALYAQVDTTTYHQLSGVEVLGKVRPSTTRESTPLQVMDKAGIERLGVQDLSEAVKRFSGVTVQDYGGIGGLKTVSVRSLGAKHTAVCYDGVTVTDAQSGQVDISRFSLDNVDMISLSIGQADDIFQTARMYASAGALSIKTSRPVFTDRSYHLKAQVKAGSFGLVNPYLRYEQKLGKKWYTSWHGDYLRADGNYPFTLVNGNLIEKKKRYNSDIESWRTELNFTGDLGKFGTLSMKGYYFDSHRGLPGSVIFYNDYSGERLWDRNAFAQIHYENHITEKFTFQAQAKYNYSWMRHLDVDNKYESGRQDDRYTQKEYYLSISGLYSLADHLSLAVAEDYFINSLDNTIPECPFPKRYTSLTALAIQYKDPRLTATTS
;
A
#
# COMPACT_ATOMS: atom_id res chain seq x y z
N MET A 1 23.63 40.82 9.03
CA MET A 1 22.20 40.45 9.22
C MET A 1 21.91 39.19 8.39
N ASN A 2 21.64 38.10 9.01
CA ASN A 2 21.83 36.72 8.47
C ASN A 2 20.61 36.27 7.67
N ARG A 3 20.77 35.83 6.42
CA ARG A 3 19.72 35.35 5.50
C ARG A 3 18.77 34.25 6.07
N LYS A 4 19.20 33.53 7.07
CA LYS A 4 18.39 32.49 7.76
C LYS A 4 17.29 33.06 8.67
N GLY A 5 17.44 34.29 9.18
CA GLY A 5 16.43 34.93 10.03
C GLY A 5 15.20 35.43 9.26
N MET A 6 15.36 35.77 8.01
CA MET A 6 14.30 36.37 7.19
C MET A 6 13.34 35.32 6.59
N GLN A 7 13.83 34.10 6.33
CA GLN A 7 12.97 32.99 5.86
C GLN A 7 12.03 32.46 6.94
N ASN A 8 12.48 32.40 8.19
CA ASN A 8 11.64 31.92 9.29
C ASN A 8 10.51 32.90 9.67
N ILE A 9 10.70 34.19 9.43
CA ILE A 9 9.65 35.20 9.71
C ILE A 9 8.59 35.19 8.62
N PHE A 10 8.98 34.94 7.37
CA PHE A 10 8.02 34.87 6.24
C PHE A 10 7.13 33.65 6.29
N VAL A 11 7.66 32.47 6.66
CA VAL A 11 6.89 31.23 6.82
C VAL A 11 5.93 31.30 8.01
N LYS A 12 6.33 31.91 9.14
CA LYS A 12 5.45 32.10 10.30
C LYS A 12 4.33 33.10 10.05
N ARG A 13 4.52 34.10 9.21
CA ARG A 13 3.47 35.07 8.84
C ARG A 13 2.50 34.51 7.80
N LEU A 14 2.97 33.65 6.89
CA LEU A 14 2.11 33.01 5.88
C LEU A 14 1.20 31.94 6.51
N SER A 15 1.70 31.17 7.48
CA SER A 15 0.87 30.19 8.21
C SER A 15 -0.21 30.84 9.09
N GLY A 16 0.08 31.99 9.70
CA GLY A 16 -0.89 32.75 10.47
C GLY A 16 -2.02 33.37 9.62
N LEU A 17 -1.74 33.77 8.39
CA LEU A 17 -2.71 34.34 7.48
C LEU A 17 -3.63 33.28 6.83
N LEU A 18 -3.12 32.07 6.56
CA LEU A 18 -3.95 30.96 6.05
C LEU A 18 -4.94 30.43 7.08
N CYS A 19 -4.57 30.36 8.36
CA CYS A 19 -5.47 29.98 9.42
C CYS A 19 -6.57 31.01 9.71
N ALA A 20 -6.31 32.31 9.52
CA ALA A 20 -7.28 33.37 9.78
C ALA A 20 -8.38 33.45 8.70
N TRP A 21 -8.15 32.93 7.50
CA TRP A 21 -9.14 32.93 6.39
C TRP A 21 -10.04 31.70 6.37
N LEU A 22 -9.70 30.63 7.10
CA LEU A 22 -10.50 29.41 7.16
C LEU A 22 -11.54 29.39 8.30
N PHE A 23 -11.46 30.30 9.26
CA PHE A 23 -12.34 30.31 10.45
C PHE A 23 -13.72 31.01 10.27
N PRO A 24 -13.97 31.95 9.37
CA PRO A 24 -15.30 32.55 9.26
C PRO A 24 -16.34 31.72 8.49
N PHE A 25 -15.97 30.61 7.86
CA PHE A 25 -16.93 29.78 7.11
C PHE A 25 -17.53 28.59 7.89
N ALA A 26 -17.08 28.33 9.11
CA ALA A 26 -17.55 27.19 9.92
C ALA A 26 -18.77 27.52 10.82
N ALA A 27 -19.29 28.75 10.80
CA ALA A 27 -20.37 29.17 11.73
C ALA A 27 -21.77 29.29 11.10
N LEU A 28 -21.99 28.78 9.89
CA LEU A 28 -23.31 28.84 9.24
C LEU A 28 -23.72 27.45 8.74
N TYR A 29 -24.87 27.01 9.29
CA TYR A 29 -25.66 25.82 8.92
C TYR A 29 -25.32 24.50 9.62
N ALA A 30 -25.60 24.43 10.92
CA ALA A 30 -25.99 23.19 11.57
C ALA A 30 -27.48 23.30 11.95
N GLN A 31 -28.37 23.25 11.00
CA GLN A 31 -29.76 22.86 11.21
C GLN A 31 -29.93 21.48 10.57
N VAL A 32 -29.90 20.46 11.41
CA VAL A 32 -30.28 19.09 11.03
C VAL A 32 -31.83 19.07 11.06
N ASP A 33 -32.41 19.03 9.89
CA ASP A 33 -33.85 18.74 9.72
C ASP A 33 -34.01 17.20 9.78
N THR A 34 -34.55 16.71 10.91
CA THR A 34 -34.62 15.30 11.27
C THR A 34 -35.85 14.56 10.74
N THR A 35 -36.52 15.06 9.72
CA THR A 35 -37.77 14.48 9.25
C THR A 35 -37.86 14.13 7.75
N THR A 36 -36.76 13.97 7.07
CA THR A 36 -36.81 13.50 5.69
C THR A 36 -36.48 12.02 5.62
N TYR A 37 -37.49 11.15 5.59
CA TYR A 37 -37.31 9.76 5.20
C TYR A 37 -36.90 9.72 3.72
N HIS A 38 -35.64 9.53 3.43
CA HIS A 38 -35.20 9.19 2.08
C HIS A 38 -35.60 7.75 1.79
N GLN A 39 -36.61 7.57 0.99
CA GLN A 39 -36.94 6.31 0.36
C GLN A 39 -35.75 5.97 -0.56
N LEU A 40 -34.93 5.01 -0.15
CA LEU A 40 -33.85 4.50 -0.98
C LEU A 40 -34.45 3.90 -2.24
N SER A 41 -34.36 4.59 -3.35
CA SER A 41 -34.60 4.02 -4.66
C SER A 41 -33.68 2.81 -4.80
N GLY A 42 -34.23 1.68 -5.23
CA GLY A 42 -33.55 0.42 -5.30
C GLY A 42 -32.16 0.56 -5.91
N VAL A 43 -31.14 0.24 -5.12
CA VAL A 43 -29.77 0.16 -5.61
C VAL A 43 -29.78 -1.03 -6.57
N GLU A 44 -29.73 -0.74 -7.86
CA GLU A 44 -29.34 -1.72 -8.85
C GLU A 44 -27.89 -2.10 -8.55
N VAL A 45 -27.72 -3.15 -7.77
CA VAL A 45 -26.40 -3.75 -7.56
C VAL A 45 -26.01 -4.36 -8.90
N LEU A 46 -25.31 -3.58 -9.73
CA LEU A 46 -24.50 -4.14 -10.78
C LEU A 46 -23.51 -5.05 -10.07
N GLY A 47 -23.88 -6.34 -9.96
CA GLY A 47 -23.15 -7.32 -9.24
C GLY A 47 -21.77 -7.50 -9.86
N LYS A 48 -20.79 -6.80 -9.33
CA LYS A 48 -19.43 -7.33 -9.40
C LYS A 48 -19.52 -8.69 -8.71
N VAL A 49 -19.38 -9.74 -9.52
CA VAL A 49 -19.28 -11.11 -9.01
C VAL A 49 -18.17 -11.10 -7.95
N ARG A 50 -18.59 -11.09 -6.67
CA ARG A 50 -17.63 -11.28 -5.58
C ARG A 50 -17.06 -12.67 -5.78
N PRO A 51 -15.74 -12.85 -5.77
CA PRO A 51 -15.18 -14.21 -5.78
C PRO A 51 -15.86 -14.99 -4.67
N SER A 52 -16.54 -16.07 -5.05
CA SER A 52 -17.21 -16.90 -4.06
C SER A 52 -16.15 -17.70 -3.33
N THR A 53 -15.76 -17.26 -2.14
CA THR A 53 -14.78 -17.95 -1.29
C THR A 53 -15.13 -19.41 -1.01
N THR A 54 -16.41 -19.78 -1.20
CA THR A 54 -16.91 -21.15 -1.01
C THR A 54 -16.70 -22.07 -2.21
N ARG A 55 -16.29 -21.54 -3.36
CA ARG A 55 -16.07 -22.31 -4.60
C ARG A 55 -14.63 -22.29 -5.09
N GLU A 56 -13.74 -21.66 -4.36
CA GLU A 56 -12.32 -21.62 -4.70
C GLU A 56 -11.66 -22.93 -4.25
N SER A 57 -10.84 -23.55 -5.11
CA SER A 57 -10.09 -24.77 -4.80
C SER A 57 -8.94 -24.49 -3.83
N THR A 58 -8.51 -23.24 -3.75
CA THR A 58 -7.46 -22.77 -2.85
C THR A 58 -8.02 -21.77 -1.84
N PRO A 59 -7.46 -21.72 -0.61
CA PRO A 59 -7.93 -20.78 0.40
C PRO A 59 -7.77 -19.33 -0.06
N LEU A 60 -8.89 -18.69 -0.40
CA LEU A 60 -8.98 -17.26 -0.67
C LEU A 60 -9.68 -16.57 0.50
N GLN A 61 -9.02 -15.61 1.11
CA GLN A 61 -9.57 -14.77 2.16
C GLN A 61 -9.76 -13.35 1.63
N VAL A 62 -10.94 -12.79 1.83
CA VAL A 62 -11.29 -11.45 1.31
C VAL A 62 -11.84 -10.59 2.43
N MET A 63 -11.36 -9.37 2.52
CA MET A 63 -11.87 -8.33 3.38
C MET A 63 -12.23 -7.11 2.54
N ASP A 64 -13.50 -6.82 2.44
CA ASP A 64 -14.03 -5.65 1.74
C ASP A 64 -14.04 -4.43 2.67
N LYS A 65 -14.34 -3.27 2.10
CA LYS A 65 -14.39 -2.00 2.82
C LYS A 65 -15.32 -2.04 4.03
N ALA A 66 -16.49 -2.67 3.91
CA ALA A 66 -17.44 -2.83 5.02
C ALA A 66 -16.84 -3.71 6.15
N GLY A 67 -16.06 -4.73 5.79
CA GLY A 67 -15.30 -5.55 6.74
C GLY A 67 -14.23 -4.75 7.47
N ILE A 68 -13.47 -3.93 6.72
CA ILE A 68 -12.42 -3.04 7.27
C ILE A 68 -13.05 -2.06 8.28
N GLU A 69 -14.13 -1.37 7.88
CA GLU A 69 -14.83 -0.41 8.72
C GLU A 69 -15.42 -1.05 9.98
N ARG A 70 -16.01 -2.24 9.87
CA ARG A 70 -16.59 -2.98 11.00
C ARG A 70 -15.53 -3.42 12.02
N LEU A 71 -14.33 -3.76 11.58
CA LEU A 71 -13.23 -4.16 12.44
C LEU A 71 -12.58 -2.97 13.16
N GLY A 72 -12.79 -1.73 12.71
CA GLY A 72 -12.22 -0.53 13.30
C GLY A 72 -10.70 -0.46 13.25
N VAL A 73 -10.07 -1.23 12.35
CA VAL A 73 -8.61 -1.27 12.18
C VAL A 73 -8.09 0.06 11.60
N GLN A 74 -6.90 0.47 12.07
CA GLN A 74 -6.38 1.79 11.75
C GLN A 74 -5.36 1.79 10.61
N ASP A 75 -4.68 0.68 10.39
CA ASP A 75 -3.70 0.51 9.33
C ASP A 75 -3.85 -0.82 8.59
N LEU A 76 -3.20 -0.91 7.43
CA LEU A 76 -3.26 -2.09 6.57
C LEU A 76 -2.75 -3.35 7.26
N SER A 77 -1.74 -3.23 8.09
CA SER A 77 -1.14 -4.38 8.79
C SER A 77 -2.09 -4.98 9.82
N GLU A 78 -2.87 -4.16 10.51
CA GLU A 78 -3.90 -4.62 11.43
C GLU A 78 -5.02 -5.38 10.70
N ALA A 79 -5.41 -4.90 9.51
CA ALA A 79 -6.38 -5.61 8.67
C ALA A 79 -5.83 -6.97 8.22
N VAL A 80 -4.58 -7.01 7.75
CA VAL A 80 -3.93 -8.23 7.25
C VAL A 80 -3.68 -9.25 8.37
N LYS A 81 -3.42 -8.82 9.60
CA LYS A 81 -3.33 -9.71 10.79
C LYS A 81 -4.59 -10.51 11.08
N ARG A 82 -5.74 -10.10 10.53
CA ARG A 82 -7.03 -10.82 10.70
C ARG A 82 -7.17 -12.01 9.77
N PHE A 83 -6.32 -12.15 8.76
CA PHE A 83 -6.33 -13.30 7.88
C PHE A 83 -5.70 -14.53 8.56
N SER A 84 -6.30 -15.68 8.36
CA SER A 84 -5.80 -16.93 8.91
C SER A 84 -4.49 -17.34 8.24
N GLY A 85 -3.52 -17.82 9.02
CA GLY A 85 -2.22 -18.27 8.52
C GLY A 85 -1.28 -17.13 8.12
N VAL A 86 -1.57 -15.90 8.55
CA VAL A 86 -0.72 -14.73 8.31
C VAL A 86 0.00 -14.32 9.59
N THR A 87 1.27 -14.04 9.46
CA THR A 87 2.08 -13.37 10.48
C THR A 87 2.54 -12.03 9.92
N VAL A 88 2.21 -10.94 10.61
CA VAL A 88 2.77 -9.62 10.32
C VAL A 88 3.89 -9.35 11.30
N GLN A 89 5.09 -9.17 10.80
CA GLN A 89 6.23 -8.77 11.59
C GLN A 89 6.28 -7.25 11.64
N ASP A 90 6.23 -6.72 12.85
CA ASP A 90 6.20 -5.28 13.15
C ASP A 90 7.51 -4.90 13.84
N TYR A 91 8.29 -4.02 13.22
CA TYR A 91 9.63 -3.63 13.68
C TYR A 91 9.63 -2.30 14.44
N GLY A 92 8.51 -1.82 14.93
CA GLY A 92 8.55 -0.62 15.76
C GLY A 92 7.28 0.20 15.89
N GLY A 93 6.11 -0.41 15.91
CA GLY A 93 4.84 0.29 16.15
C GLY A 93 4.37 1.16 14.99
N ILE A 94 3.91 2.39 15.25
CA ILE A 94 3.29 3.25 14.22
C ILE A 94 4.26 3.57 13.09
N GLY A 95 5.53 3.80 13.38
CA GLY A 95 6.58 4.11 12.39
C GLY A 95 7.35 2.89 11.90
N GLY A 96 7.09 1.69 12.42
CA GLY A 96 7.86 0.49 12.12
C GLY A 96 7.62 -0.05 10.70
N LEU A 97 8.66 -0.69 10.17
CA LEU A 97 8.54 -1.56 9.00
C LEU A 97 7.55 -2.69 9.31
N LYS A 98 6.64 -2.98 8.41
CA LYS A 98 5.65 -4.05 8.57
C LYS A 98 5.66 -4.98 7.37
N THR A 99 6.06 -6.23 7.60
CA THR A 99 6.15 -7.24 6.54
C THR A 99 5.18 -8.38 6.79
N VAL A 100 4.73 -9.00 5.70
CA VAL A 100 3.72 -10.06 5.72
C VAL A 100 4.36 -11.39 5.35
N SER A 101 4.18 -12.39 6.21
CA SER A 101 4.55 -13.77 5.96
C SER A 101 3.31 -14.66 5.97
N VAL A 102 3.15 -15.48 4.96
CA VAL A 102 2.06 -16.45 4.83
C VAL A 102 2.57 -17.82 5.23
N ARG A 103 1.87 -18.49 6.15
CA ARG A 103 2.21 -19.84 6.66
C ARG A 103 3.67 -19.97 7.11
N SER A 104 4.23 -18.92 7.69
CA SER A 104 5.63 -18.86 8.18
C SER A 104 6.70 -19.12 7.10
N LEU A 105 6.36 -19.02 5.81
CA LEU A 105 7.32 -19.20 4.72
C LEU A 105 8.27 -18.00 4.54
N GLY A 106 8.02 -16.91 5.26
CA GLY A 106 8.81 -15.69 5.20
C GLY A 106 8.24 -14.66 4.23
N ALA A 107 8.47 -13.38 4.53
CA ALA A 107 7.91 -12.27 3.77
C ALA A 107 8.46 -12.19 2.32
N LYS A 108 9.63 -12.75 2.05
CA LYS A 108 10.24 -12.82 0.70
C LYS A 108 9.44 -13.69 -0.28
N HIS A 109 8.64 -14.62 0.25
CA HIS A 109 7.84 -15.57 -0.54
C HIS A 109 6.38 -15.15 -0.67
N THR A 110 6.00 -13.99 -0.12
CA THR A 110 4.67 -13.40 -0.24
C THR A 110 4.70 -12.29 -1.29
N ALA A 111 3.97 -12.49 -2.39
CA ALA A 111 3.78 -11.40 -3.35
C ALA A 111 2.82 -10.36 -2.77
N VAL A 112 3.10 -9.09 -3.01
CA VAL A 112 2.20 -7.98 -2.70
C VAL A 112 1.83 -7.30 -4.02
N CYS A 113 0.54 -7.23 -4.31
CA CYS A 113 0.00 -6.53 -5.47
C CYS A 113 -0.79 -5.31 -5.05
N TYR A 114 -0.53 -4.20 -5.71
CA TYR A 114 -1.24 -2.95 -5.51
C TYR A 114 -1.96 -2.56 -6.80
N ASP A 115 -3.29 -2.65 -6.81
CA ASP A 115 -4.16 -2.52 -7.99
C ASP A 115 -3.74 -3.42 -9.17
N GLY A 116 -3.41 -4.68 -8.86
CA GLY A 116 -3.05 -5.68 -9.85
C GLY A 116 -1.58 -5.68 -10.27
N VAL A 117 -0.81 -4.66 -9.92
CA VAL A 117 0.62 -4.58 -10.25
C VAL A 117 1.49 -4.98 -9.06
N THR A 118 2.42 -5.88 -9.28
CA THR A 118 3.31 -6.39 -8.22
C THR A 118 4.24 -5.31 -7.70
N VAL A 119 4.30 -5.18 -6.37
CA VAL A 119 5.26 -4.35 -5.64
C VAL A 119 6.42 -5.22 -5.18
N THR A 120 7.62 -4.74 -5.34
CA THR A 120 8.84 -5.45 -4.94
C THR A 120 9.79 -4.51 -4.21
N ASP A 121 10.71 -5.10 -3.46
CA ASP A 121 11.88 -4.44 -2.88
C ASP A 121 13.14 -5.21 -3.29
N ALA A 122 14.05 -4.56 -3.99
CA ALA A 122 15.24 -5.22 -4.55
C ALA A 122 16.35 -5.43 -3.51
N GLN A 123 16.34 -4.68 -2.42
CA GLN A 123 17.35 -4.74 -1.36
C GLN A 123 17.06 -5.87 -0.38
N SER A 124 15.88 -5.86 0.22
CA SER A 124 15.50 -6.81 1.27
C SER A 124 14.71 -8.02 0.74
N GLY A 125 14.08 -7.87 -0.41
CA GLY A 125 13.11 -8.83 -0.96
C GLY A 125 11.79 -8.87 -0.19
N GLN A 126 11.57 -7.94 0.74
CA GLN A 126 10.37 -7.88 1.59
C GLN A 126 9.66 -6.55 1.37
N VAL A 127 8.35 -6.59 1.20
CA VAL A 127 7.54 -5.38 0.98
C VAL A 127 7.05 -4.83 2.30
N ASP A 128 7.34 -3.55 2.57
CA ASP A 128 6.77 -2.80 3.67
C ASP A 128 5.33 -2.40 3.34
N ILE A 129 4.35 -3.06 3.95
CA ILE A 129 2.95 -2.75 3.74
C ILE A 129 2.47 -1.50 4.51
N SER A 130 3.26 -0.97 5.45
CA SER A 130 2.94 0.26 6.18
C SER A 130 2.91 1.50 5.28
N ARG A 131 3.54 1.41 4.11
CA ARG A 131 3.56 2.48 3.10
C ARG A 131 2.20 2.74 2.46
N PHE A 132 1.27 1.78 2.50
CA PHE A 132 -0.04 1.91 1.85
C PHE A 132 -1.09 2.39 2.83
N SER A 133 -1.90 3.39 2.41
CA SER A 133 -2.98 3.93 3.23
C SER A 133 -4.19 3.02 3.21
N LEU A 134 -4.64 2.57 4.38
CA LEU A 134 -5.90 1.82 4.51
C LEU A 134 -7.12 2.67 4.14
N ASP A 135 -7.06 3.98 4.33
CA ASP A 135 -8.17 4.91 4.04
C ASP A 135 -8.54 4.98 2.55
N ASN A 136 -7.64 4.52 1.68
CA ASN A 136 -7.85 4.43 0.24
C ASN A 136 -8.16 3.00 -0.25
N VAL A 137 -8.21 2.00 0.64
CA VAL A 137 -8.43 0.60 0.28
C VAL A 137 -9.92 0.27 0.23
N ASP A 138 -10.31 -0.44 -0.82
CA ASP A 138 -11.67 -0.98 -1.02
C ASP A 138 -11.74 -2.47 -0.69
N MET A 139 -10.67 -3.19 -1.02
CA MET A 139 -10.60 -4.64 -0.81
C MET A 139 -9.17 -5.10 -0.56
N ILE A 140 -9.02 -5.99 0.38
CA ILE A 140 -7.79 -6.76 0.62
C ILE A 140 -8.14 -8.23 0.39
N SER A 141 -7.35 -8.93 -0.41
CA SER A 141 -7.49 -10.37 -0.58
C SER A 141 -6.15 -11.07 -0.42
N LEU A 142 -6.20 -12.27 0.16
CA LEU A 142 -5.06 -13.14 0.34
C LEU A 142 -5.36 -14.51 -0.27
N SER A 143 -4.59 -14.89 -1.27
CA SER A 143 -4.56 -16.26 -1.78
C SER A 143 -3.36 -17.00 -1.18
N ILE A 144 -3.56 -18.26 -0.83
CA ILE A 144 -2.52 -19.12 -0.26
C ILE A 144 -2.29 -20.27 -1.24
N GLY A 145 -1.08 -20.35 -1.80
CA GLY A 145 -0.78 -21.18 -2.95
C GLY A 145 -1.25 -20.54 -4.26
N GLN A 146 -1.52 -21.35 -5.26
CA GLN A 146 -2.03 -20.86 -6.55
C GLN A 146 -3.48 -20.42 -6.41
N ALA A 147 -3.78 -19.20 -6.87
CA ALA A 147 -5.15 -18.72 -6.96
C ALA A 147 -5.91 -19.49 -8.07
N ASP A 148 -7.23 -19.66 -7.90
CA ASP A 148 -8.09 -20.23 -8.93
C ASP A 148 -8.23 -19.33 -10.15
N ASP A 149 -8.00 -18.02 -9.99
CA ASP A 149 -7.91 -17.11 -11.12
C ASP A 149 -6.57 -17.31 -11.82
N ILE A 150 -6.62 -17.93 -13.01
CA ILE A 150 -5.44 -18.15 -13.84
C ILE A 150 -5.08 -16.93 -14.70
N PHE A 151 -5.90 -15.87 -14.71
CA PHE A 151 -5.58 -14.62 -15.43
C PHE A 151 -4.78 -13.67 -14.53
N GLN A 152 -3.52 -13.99 -14.31
CA GLN A 152 -2.63 -13.27 -13.41
C GLN A 152 -1.21 -13.14 -13.99
N THR A 153 -0.35 -12.34 -13.34
CA THR A 153 1.04 -12.17 -13.76
C THR A 153 1.89 -13.39 -13.40
N ALA A 154 3.00 -13.60 -14.10
CA ALA A 154 3.90 -14.72 -13.85
C ALA A 154 4.49 -14.67 -12.41
N ARG A 155 4.71 -13.46 -11.88
CA ARG A 155 5.18 -13.27 -10.49
C ARG A 155 4.21 -13.83 -9.45
N MET A 156 2.91 -13.72 -9.70
CA MET A 156 1.90 -14.26 -8.80
C MET A 156 1.99 -15.78 -8.70
N TYR A 157 2.20 -16.46 -9.83
CA TYR A 157 2.43 -17.91 -9.88
C TYR A 157 3.71 -18.34 -9.14
N ALA A 158 4.75 -17.53 -9.21
CA ALA A 158 6.04 -17.79 -8.57
C ALA A 158 6.06 -17.50 -7.06
N SER A 159 4.92 -17.24 -6.43
CA SER A 159 4.82 -16.85 -5.02
C SER A 159 4.05 -17.89 -4.21
N ALA A 160 4.46 -18.11 -2.95
CA ALA A 160 3.81 -19.05 -2.05
C ALA A 160 2.45 -18.56 -1.52
N GLY A 161 2.23 -17.27 -1.61
CA GLY A 161 0.96 -16.60 -1.32
C GLY A 161 0.98 -15.19 -1.87
N ALA A 162 -0.20 -14.63 -2.15
CA ALA A 162 -0.35 -13.33 -2.75
C ALA A 162 -1.35 -12.46 -1.99
N LEU A 163 -0.84 -11.35 -1.46
CA LEU A 163 -1.63 -10.28 -0.86
C LEU A 163 -1.97 -9.26 -1.93
N SER A 164 -3.24 -9.14 -2.29
CA SER A 164 -3.73 -8.16 -3.25
C SER A 164 -4.48 -7.06 -2.53
N ILE A 165 -4.08 -5.82 -2.78
CA ILE A 165 -4.66 -4.60 -2.23
C ILE A 165 -5.28 -3.84 -3.38
N LYS A 166 -6.60 -3.65 -3.34
CA LYS A 166 -7.34 -2.88 -4.34
C LYS A 166 -7.79 -1.56 -3.73
N THR A 167 -7.44 -0.46 -4.40
CA THR A 167 -7.85 0.86 -3.98
C THR A 167 -9.29 1.17 -4.40
N SER A 168 -9.94 2.08 -3.66
CA SER A 168 -11.31 2.47 -3.93
C SER A 168 -11.41 3.16 -5.29
N ARG A 169 -12.36 2.70 -6.10
CA ARG A 169 -12.71 3.35 -7.38
C ARG A 169 -13.93 4.24 -7.17
N PRO A 170 -13.90 5.47 -7.68
CA PRO A 170 -15.05 6.36 -7.55
C PRO A 170 -16.26 5.84 -8.33
N VAL A 171 -17.45 5.96 -7.73
CA VAL A 171 -18.73 5.70 -8.36
C VAL A 171 -19.50 7.02 -8.37
N PHE A 172 -19.83 7.52 -9.54
CA PHE A 172 -20.53 8.80 -9.71
C PHE A 172 -21.99 8.54 -10.09
N THR A 173 -22.90 8.90 -9.18
CA THR A 173 -24.36 8.85 -9.41
C THR A 173 -24.90 10.24 -9.75
N ASP A 174 -24.87 11.15 -8.77
CA ASP A 174 -25.56 12.45 -8.86
C ASP A 174 -24.59 13.62 -9.12
N ARG A 175 -23.32 13.47 -8.74
CA ARG A 175 -22.30 14.52 -8.84
C ARG A 175 -21.12 14.07 -9.68
N SER A 176 -20.48 15.02 -10.36
CA SER A 176 -19.25 14.76 -11.14
C SER A 176 -17.97 14.79 -10.30
N TYR A 177 -18.08 15.13 -9.02
CA TYR A 177 -16.93 15.14 -8.10
C TYR A 177 -17.33 14.69 -6.70
N HIS A 178 -16.37 14.15 -5.96
CA HIS A 178 -16.49 13.84 -4.54
C HIS A 178 -15.26 14.39 -3.81
N LEU A 179 -15.48 14.84 -2.59
CA LEU A 179 -14.43 15.28 -1.67
C LEU A 179 -14.65 14.59 -0.32
N LYS A 180 -13.63 13.92 0.17
CA LYS A 180 -13.60 13.33 1.52
C LYS A 180 -12.41 13.90 2.29
N ALA A 181 -12.66 14.52 3.43
CA ALA A 181 -11.65 14.95 4.39
C ALA A 181 -11.85 14.18 5.70
N GLN A 182 -10.74 13.77 6.31
CA GLN A 182 -10.72 13.02 7.57
C GLN A 182 -9.50 13.45 8.37
N VAL A 183 -9.63 13.48 9.70
CA VAL A 183 -8.50 13.66 10.61
C VAL A 183 -8.59 12.56 11.65
N LYS A 184 -7.51 11.80 11.80
CA LYS A 184 -7.33 10.88 12.92
C LYS A 184 -6.38 11.52 13.92
N ALA A 185 -6.71 11.46 15.21
CA ALA A 185 -5.86 11.92 16.30
C ALA A 185 -5.84 10.87 17.40
N GLY A 186 -4.74 10.76 18.11
CA GLY A 186 -4.56 9.75 19.13
C GLY A 186 -3.51 10.12 20.17
N SER A 187 -3.23 9.18 21.05
CA SER A 187 -2.20 9.33 22.08
C SER A 187 -0.81 9.50 21.46
N PHE A 188 0.11 10.04 22.23
CA PHE A 188 1.52 10.20 21.88
C PHE A 188 1.76 11.06 20.64
N GLY A 189 1.00 12.16 20.52
CA GLY A 189 1.15 13.13 19.45
C GLY A 189 0.67 12.67 18.09
N LEU A 190 -0.13 11.58 18.02
CA LEU A 190 -0.65 11.08 16.75
C LEU A 190 -1.62 12.07 16.11
N VAL A 191 -1.30 12.52 14.91
CA VAL A 191 -2.15 13.32 14.03
C VAL A 191 -2.00 12.81 12.60
N ASN A 192 -3.14 12.48 11.94
CA ASN A 192 -3.14 11.99 10.58
C ASN A 192 -4.32 12.59 9.79
N PRO A 193 -4.15 13.79 9.21
CA PRO A 193 -5.10 14.33 8.23
C PRO A 193 -5.01 13.56 6.92
N TYR A 194 -6.16 13.34 6.31
CA TYR A 194 -6.36 12.68 5.04
C TYR A 194 -7.34 13.49 4.18
N LEU A 195 -7.02 13.65 2.90
CA LEU A 195 -7.87 14.30 1.91
C LEU A 195 -7.93 13.44 0.66
N ARG A 196 -9.14 13.23 0.14
CA ARG A 196 -9.38 12.55 -1.14
C ARG A 196 -10.31 13.38 -2.01
N TYR A 197 -9.89 13.58 -3.25
CA TYR A 197 -10.69 14.23 -4.29
C TYR A 197 -10.87 13.28 -5.47
N GLU A 198 -12.08 13.21 -5.99
CA GLU A 198 -12.46 12.39 -7.12
C GLU A 198 -13.20 13.25 -8.15
N GLN A 199 -12.88 13.05 -9.41
CA GLN A 199 -13.47 13.82 -10.50
C GLN A 199 -13.80 12.92 -11.69
N LYS A 200 -15.04 13.03 -12.17
CA LYS A 200 -15.47 12.45 -13.44
C LYS A 200 -15.00 13.33 -14.59
N LEU A 201 -14.26 12.79 -15.52
CA LEU A 201 -13.73 13.47 -16.70
C LEU A 201 -14.52 13.03 -17.94
N GLY A 202 -15.73 13.55 -18.10
CA GLY A 202 -16.63 13.14 -19.18
C GLY A 202 -17.35 11.82 -18.90
N LYS A 203 -17.70 11.06 -19.97
CA LYS A 203 -18.53 9.85 -19.85
C LYS A 203 -17.76 8.59 -19.46
N LYS A 204 -16.48 8.52 -19.82
CA LYS A 204 -15.69 7.27 -19.78
C LYS A 204 -14.42 7.36 -18.94
N TRP A 205 -14.06 8.56 -18.46
CA TRP A 205 -12.83 8.81 -17.74
C TRP A 205 -13.09 9.36 -16.36
N TYR A 206 -12.26 9.00 -15.41
CA TYR A 206 -12.24 9.60 -14.08
C TYR A 206 -10.83 9.65 -13.53
N THR A 207 -10.65 10.55 -12.59
CA THR A 207 -9.42 10.67 -11.79
C THR A 207 -9.75 10.68 -10.32
N SER A 208 -8.85 10.19 -9.50
CA SER A 208 -8.89 10.35 -8.05
C SER A 208 -7.51 10.71 -7.55
N TRP A 209 -7.47 11.65 -6.66
CA TRP A 209 -6.26 12.03 -5.93
C TRP A 209 -6.52 11.88 -4.43
N HIS A 210 -5.54 11.35 -3.70
CA HIS A 210 -5.53 11.46 -2.26
C HIS A 210 -4.16 11.81 -1.74
N GLY A 211 -4.15 12.41 -0.55
CA GLY A 211 -2.95 12.70 0.20
C GLY A 211 -3.20 12.55 1.69
N ASP A 212 -2.23 12.05 2.41
CA ASP A 212 -2.24 12.00 3.86
C ASP A 212 -0.87 12.37 4.44
N TYR A 213 -0.93 12.93 5.62
CA TYR A 213 0.21 13.23 6.46
C TYR A 213 0.05 12.50 7.78
N LEU A 214 1.10 11.86 8.26
CA LEU A 214 1.12 11.21 9.55
C LEU A 214 2.26 11.78 10.38
N ARG A 215 1.94 12.19 11.60
CA ARG A 215 2.93 12.52 12.64
C ARG A 215 2.55 11.83 13.94
N ALA A 216 3.53 11.26 14.60
CA ALA A 216 3.40 10.75 15.96
C ALA A 216 4.74 10.88 16.69
N ASP A 217 4.72 11.19 17.99
CA ASP A 217 5.92 11.22 18.83
C ASP A 217 6.28 9.81 19.32
N GLY A 218 5.31 8.90 19.41
CA GLY A 218 5.51 7.50 19.75
C GLY A 218 6.09 7.24 21.17
N ASN A 219 6.15 8.24 22.03
CA ASN A 219 6.81 8.23 23.33
C ASN A 219 5.97 7.59 24.47
N TYR A 220 5.38 6.43 24.19
CA TYR A 220 4.51 5.73 25.14
C TYR A 220 5.27 5.23 26.38
N PRO A 221 4.63 5.26 27.58
CA PRO A 221 5.17 4.66 28.78
C PRO A 221 5.06 3.13 28.73
N PHE A 222 6.05 2.45 29.29
CA PHE A 222 6.04 1.00 29.47
C PHE A 222 6.72 0.61 30.78
N THR A 223 6.48 -0.61 31.23
CA THR A 223 7.12 -1.19 32.40
C THR A 223 8.10 -2.27 31.94
N LEU A 224 9.34 -2.12 32.32
CA LEU A 224 10.39 -3.12 32.08
C LEU A 224 10.55 -3.97 33.34
N VAL A 225 10.47 -5.29 33.15
CA VAL A 225 10.56 -6.26 34.27
C VAL A 225 11.71 -7.23 34.01
N ASN A 226 12.62 -7.38 34.94
CA ASN A 226 13.67 -8.38 34.93
C ASN A 226 13.87 -8.95 36.34
N GLY A 227 13.28 -10.11 36.60
CA GLY A 227 13.21 -10.65 37.94
C GLY A 227 12.48 -9.71 38.90
N ASN A 228 13.16 -9.28 39.95
CA ASN A 228 12.62 -8.36 40.94
C ASN A 228 12.81 -6.87 40.59
N LEU A 229 13.52 -6.58 39.51
CA LEU A 229 13.72 -5.19 39.08
C LEU A 229 12.58 -4.77 38.17
N ILE A 230 11.85 -3.73 38.60
CA ILE A 230 10.72 -3.15 37.85
C ILE A 230 11.00 -1.67 37.64
N GLU A 231 11.10 -1.26 36.40
CA GLU A 231 11.34 0.13 35.99
C GLU A 231 10.23 0.65 35.08
N LYS A 232 9.71 1.85 35.38
CA LYS A 232 8.80 2.58 34.50
C LYS A 232 9.62 3.48 33.58
N LYS A 233 9.51 3.27 32.29
CA LYS A 233 10.25 4.00 31.26
C LYS A 233 9.30 4.58 30.20
N LYS A 234 9.81 5.50 29.40
CA LYS A 234 9.15 5.96 28.16
C LYS A 234 9.95 5.50 26.97
N ARG A 235 9.25 5.17 25.88
CA ARG A 235 9.90 4.86 24.61
C ARG A 235 10.53 6.13 24.04
N TYR A 236 11.79 6.05 23.66
CA TYR A 236 12.52 7.12 22.99
C TYR A 236 12.77 6.75 21.54
N ASN A 237 13.02 7.76 20.70
CA ASN A 237 13.37 7.62 19.30
C ASN A 237 12.38 6.73 18.51
N SER A 238 11.09 6.90 18.76
CA SER A 238 9.98 6.17 18.13
C SER A 238 9.02 7.10 17.39
N ASP A 239 9.47 8.33 17.14
CA ASP A 239 8.74 9.32 16.37
C ASP A 239 8.70 8.98 14.88
N ILE A 240 7.64 9.41 14.25
CA ILE A 240 7.47 9.33 12.78
C ILE A 240 6.87 10.61 12.24
N GLU A 241 7.33 10.99 11.08
CA GLU A 241 6.69 11.95 10.20
C GLU A 241 6.69 11.37 8.78
N SER A 242 5.52 11.32 8.14
CA SER A 242 5.42 10.81 6.78
C SER A 242 4.37 11.53 5.95
N TRP A 243 4.64 11.58 4.64
CA TRP A 243 3.76 12.09 3.61
C TRP A 243 3.47 11.02 2.59
N ARG A 244 2.24 10.95 2.17
CA ARG A 244 1.80 10.01 1.14
C ARG A 244 0.85 10.71 0.19
N THR A 245 1.04 10.49 -1.11
CA THR A 245 0.09 10.97 -2.10
C THR A 245 -0.02 9.99 -3.25
N GLU A 246 -1.21 9.90 -3.82
CA GLU A 246 -1.52 9.01 -4.92
C GLU A 246 -2.47 9.70 -5.88
N LEU A 247 -2.19 9.57 -7.17
CA LEU A 247 -3.01 10.05 -8.27
C LEU A 247 -3.38 8.85 -9.14
N ASN A 248 -4.67 8.64 -9.36
CA ASN A 248 -5.19 7.60 -10.22
C ASN A 248 -5.94 8.23 -11.39
N PHE A 249 -5.77 7.63 -12.56
CA PHE A 249 -6.48 8.00 -13.77
C PHE A 249 -6.97 6.73 -14.44
N THR A 250 -8.28 6.61 -14.68
CA THR A 250 -8.87 5.41 -15.27
C THR A 250 -9.83 5.80 -16.38
N GLY A 251 -9.73 5.07 -17.49
CA GLY A 251 -10.54 5.28 -18.65
C GLY A 251 -11.09 3.98 -19.22
N ASP A 252 -12.36 4.02 -19.62
CA ASP A 252 -13.00 3.02 -20.46
C ASP A 252 -12.83 3.41 -21.91
N LEU A 253 -12.04 2.63 -22.66
CA LEU A 253 -11.77 2.81 -24.08
C LEU A 253 -12.85 2.14 -24.97
N GLY A 254 -13.93 1.64 -24.36
CA GLY A 254 -15.00 0.92 -25.03
C GLY A 254 -14.52 -0.43 -25.55
N LYS A 255 -14.62 -0.68 -26.86
CA LYS A 255 -14.17 -1.93 -27.47
C LYS A 255 -12.66 -2.18 -27.34
N PHE A 256 -11.88 -1.16 -26.97
CA PHE A 256 -10.45 -1.28 -26.74
C PHE A 256 -10.09 -1.51 -25.27
N GLY A 257 -11.07 -1.86 -24.41
CA GLY A 257 -10.83 -2.25 -23.03
C GLY A 257 -10.71 -1.09 -22.06
N THR A 258 -9.97 -1.29 -20.98
CA THR A 258 -9.77 -0.33 -19.90
C THR A 258 -8.30 0.00 -19.72
N LEU A 259 -8.01 1.28 -19.43
CA LEU A 259 -6.68 1.76 -19.11
C LEU A 259 -6.71 2.39 -17.73
N SER A 260 -5.80 1.96 -16.87
CA SER A 260 -5.59 2.54 -15.53
C SER A 260 -4.15 2.99 -15.39
N MET A 261 -3.95 4.21 -14.89
CA MET A 261 -2.64 4.77 -14.60
C MET A 261 -2.61 5.23 -13.15
N LYS A 262 -1.49 5.05 -12.49
CA LYS A 262 -1.28 5.45 -11.10
C LYS A 262 0.09 6.07 -10.94
N GLY A 263 0.12 7.23 -10.24
CA GLY A 263 1.32 7.81 -9.67
C GLY A 263 1.24 7.74 -8.16
N TYR A 264 2.33 7.38 -7.51
CA TYR A 264 2.42 7.22 -6.07
C TYR A 264 3.70 7.86 -5.55
N TYR A 265 3.62 8.51 -4.41
CA TYR A 265 4.76 9.07 -3.69
C TYR A 265 4.59 8.87 -2.18
N PHE A 266 5.66 8.45 -1.54
CA PHE A 266 5.78 8.30 -0.11
C PHE A 266 7.14 8.85 0.35
N ASP A 267 7.14 9.61 1.44
CA ASP A 267 8.34 10.10 2.13
C ASP A 267 8.13 9.93 3.62
N SER A 268 9.09 9.36 4.32
CA SER A 268 9.05 9.22 5.76
C SER A 268 10.38 9.49 6.43
N HIS A 269 10.30 10.01 7.63
CA HIS A 269 11.40 10.22 8.55
C HIS A 269 11.00 9.68 9.92
N ARG A 270 11.78 8.74 10.45
CA ARG A 270 11.41 8.06 11.70
C ARG A 270 12.61 7.70 12.55
N GLY A 271 12.40 7.64 13.85
CA GLY A 271 13.31 7.02 14.79
C GLY A 271 13.20 5.51 14.77
N LEU A 272 14.29 4.82 15.03
CA LEU A 272 14.36 3.38 15.24
C LEU A 272 14.74 3.14 16.71
N PRO A 273 13.76 2.84 17.57
CA PRO A 273 13.99 2.84 19.01
C PRO A 273 14.82 1.65 19.51
N GLY A 274 15.18 0.70 18.64
CA GLY A 274 15.95 -0.48 19.02
C GLY A 274 15.23 -1.45 19.96
N SER A 275 15.95 -2.43 20.48
CA SER A 275 15.43 -3.39 21.45
C SER A 275 15.27 -2.75 22.84
N VAL A 276 14.25 -3.18 23.58
CA VAL A 276 14.06 -2.80 24.99
C VAL A 276 14.90 -3.71 25.86
N ILE A 277 16.02 -3.17 26.33
CA ILE A 277 16.94 -3.88 27.24
C ILE A 277 17.30 -2.98 28.43
N PHE A 278 17.67 -3.56 29.59
CA PHE A 278 17.93 -2.83 30.83
C PHE A 278 19.07 -1.82 30.73
N TYR A 279 20.08 -2.13 29.93
CA TYR A 279 21.33 -1.38 29.89
C TYR A 279 21.48 -0.49 28.66
N ASN A 280 20.45 -0.44 27.80
CA ASN A 280 20.44 0.41 26.64
C ASN A 280 19.09 1.16 26.57
N ASP A 281 19.08 2.36 27.12
CA ASP A 281 17.91 3.22 27.14
C ASP A 281 17.76 4.08 25.89
N TYR A 282 18.80 4.15 25.06
CA TYR A 282 18.86 5.07 23.94
C TYR A 282 19.41 4.37 22.70
N SER A 283 18.65 4.42 21.62
CA SER A 283 19.10 4.12 20.27
C SER A 283 19.15 5.42 19.47
N GLY A 284 20.30 5.72 18.86
CA GLY A 284 20.48 6.89 17.99
C GLY A 284 20.10 6.63 16.53
N GLU A 285 19.50 5.48 16.24
CA GLU A 285 19.19 5.07 14.87
C GLU A 285 18.03 5.87 14.28
N ARG A 286 18.20 6.33 13.03
CA ARG A 286 17.19 7.07 12.27
C ARG A 286 17.07 6.51 10.87
N LEU A 287 15.84 6.50 10.33
CA LEU A 287 15.56 6.05 8.98
C LEU A 287 14.80 7.12 8.20
N TRP A 288 15.26 7.40 7.00
CA TRP A 288 14.56 8.16 5.97
C TRP A 288 14.25 7.22 4.82
N ASP A 289 13.03 7.26 4.34
CA ASP A 289 12.55 6.36 3.31
C ASP A 289 11.69 7.12 2.30
N ARG A 290 12.03 7.05 1.03
CA ARG A 290 11.28 7.64 -0.09
C ARG A 290 10.97 6.58 -1.10
N ASN A 291 9.73 6.54 -1.51
CA ASN A 291 9.31 5.64 -2.57
C ASN A 291 8.40 6.38 -3.55
N ALA A 292 8.71 6.30 -4.83
CA ALA A 292 7.90 6.86 -5.89
C ALA A 292 7.74 5.82 -7.00
N PHE A 293 6.51 5.60 -7.45
CA PHE A 293 6.29 4.78 -8.63
C PHE A 293 5.20 5.34 -9.53
N ALA A 294 5.34 5.02 -10.81
CA ALA A 294 4.30 5.17 -11.80
C ALA A 294 3.99 3.82 -12.41
N GLN A 295 2.71 3.49 -12.55
CA GLN A 295 2.26 2.24 -13.16
C GLN A 295 1.13 2.46 -14.13
N ILE A 296 1.08 1.59 -15.13
CA ILE A 296 0.04 1.52 -16.14
C ILE A 296 -0.47 0.10 -16.17
N HIS A 297 -1.78 -0.06 -16.23
CA HIS A 297 -2.45 -1.34 -16.40
C HIS A 297 -3.48 -1.19 -17.52
N TYR A 298 -3.36 -2.04 -18.51
CA TYR A 298 -4.29 -2.15 -19.62
C TYR A 298 -4.90 -3.54 -19.65
N GLU A 299 -6.22 -3.62 -19.82
CA GLU A 299 -6.96 -4.88 -19.94
C GLU A 299 -7.99 -4.76 -21.04
N ASN A 300 -8.09 -5.79 -21.89
CA ASN A 300 -9.04 -5.84 -22.99
C ASN A 300 -9.55 -7.27 -23.24
N HIS A 301 -10.87 -7.41 -23.37
CA HIS A 301 -11.53 -8.58 -23.92
C HIS A 301 -11.56 -8.43 -25.46
N ILE A 302 -10.49 -8.89 -26.13
CA ILE A 302 -10.31 -8.72 -27.57
C ILE A 302 -11.37 -9.49 -28.35
N THR A 303 -11.72 -10.67 -27.88
CA THR A 303 -12.83 -11.51 -28.37
C THR A 303 -13.55 -12.13 -27.18
N GLU A 304 -14.68 -12.80 -27.42
CA GLU A 304 -15.38 -13.57 -26.37
C GLU A 304 -14.51 -14.66 -25.73
N LYS A 305 -13.50 -15.14 -26.47
CA LYS A 305 -12.59 -16.20 -26.02
C LYS A 305 -11.22 -15.73 -25.56
N PHE A 306 -10.84 -14.49 -25.90
CA PHE A 306 -9.48 -14.02 -25.63
C PHE A 306 -9.47 -12.70 -24.86
N THR A 307 -8.93 -12.76 -23.65
CA THR A 307 -8.65 -11.60 -22.79
C THR A 307 -7.16 -11.38 -22.70
N PHE A 308 -6.76 -10.13 -22.77
CA PHE A 308 -5.37 -9.69 -22.73
C PHE A 308 -5.19 -8.63 -21.66
N GLN A 309 -4.08 -8.68 -20.94
CA GLN A 309 -3.63 -7.60 -20.06
C GLN A 309 -2.15 -7.30 -20.26
N ALA A 310 -1.80 -6.03 -20.10
CA ALA A 310 -0.42 -5.56 -20.06
C ALA A 310 -0.22 -4.59 -18.93
N GLN A 311 0.92 -4.68 -18.27
CA GLN A 311 1.28 -3.83 -17.14
C GLN A 311 2.69 -3.32 -17.33
N ALA A 312 2.92 -2.05 -16.96
CA ALA A 312 4.24 -1.46 -16.88
C ALA A 312 4.36 -0.66 -15.58
N LYS A 313 5.53 -0.72 -14.93
CA LYS A 313 5.82 0.07 -13.73
C LYS A 313 7.27 0.54 -13.76
N TYR A 314 7.47 1.77 -13.36
CA TYR A 314 8.75 2.30 -12.93
C TYR A 314 8.67 2.59 -11.44
N ASN A 315 9.62 2.09 -10.67
CA ASN A 315 9.72 2.34 -9.23
C ASN A 315 11.10 2.91 -8.90
N TYR A 316 11.11 3.97 -8.11
CA TYR A 316 12.27 4.58 -7.49
C TYR A 316 12.13 4.49 -5.98
N SER A 317 13.15 3.99 -5.29
CA SER A 317 13.20 3.94 -3.83
C SER A 317 14.55 4.47 -3.36
N TRP A 318 14.53 5.33 -2.36
CA TRP A 318 15.71 5.84 -1.70
C TRP A 318 15.56 5.67 -0.20
N MET A 319 16.60 5.19 0.45
CA MET A 319 16.64 4.97 1.89
C MET A 319 17.96 5.47 2.46
N ARG A 320 17.91 6.09 3.63
CA ARG A 320 19.08 6.45 4.44
C ARG A 320 18.89 5.90 5.82
N HIS A 321 19.82 5.09 6.28
CA HIS A 321 19.94 4.60 7.65
C HIS A 321 21.11 5.28 8.31
N LEU A 322 20.87 5.96 9.41
CA LEU A 322 21.87 6.61 10.24
C LEU A 322 21.85 5.95 11.63
N ASP A 323 22.97 5.41 12.06
CA ASP A 323 23.17 4.93 13.43
C ASP A 323 24.30 5.74 14.08
N VAL A 324 24.00 6.44 15.16
CA VAL A 324 24.97 7.23 15.93
C VAL A 324 25.30 6.43 17.20
N ASP A 325 26.46 5.81 17.19
CA ASP A 325 26.91 4.94 18.27
C ASP A 325 28.45 4.98 18.38
N ASN A 326 28.97 4.95 19.61
CA ASN A 326 30.41 4.92 19.88
C ASN A 326 31.09 3.63 19.45
N LYS A 327 30.34 2.59 19.06
CA LYS A 327 30.88 1.35 18.47
C LYS A 327 31.56 1.58 17.11
N TYR A 328 31.26 2.68 16.43
CA TYR A 328 31.85 3.06 15.15
C TYR A 328 33.05 3.99 15.36
N GLU A 329 34.16 3.77 14.66
CA GLU A 329 35.35 4.64 14.72
C GLU A 329 35.02 6.10 14.37
N SER A 330 34.10 6.32 13.42
CA SER A 330 33.61 7.65 13.04
C SER A 330 32.53 8.20 13.96
N GLY A 331 32.14 7.49 15.03
CA GLY A 331 31.02 7.81 15.91
C GLY A 331 29.64 7.62 15.27
N ARG A 332 29.57 7.16 14.01
CA ARG A 332 28.30 6.94 13.30
C ARG A 332 28.48 6.05 12.08
N GLN A 333 27.41 5.40 11.67
CA GLN A 333 27.24 4.75 10.37
C GLN A 333 26.12 5.49 9.59
N ASP A 334 26.37 5.89 8.35
CA ASP A 334 25.43 6.64 7.49
C ASP A 334 25.33 5.94 6.13
N ASP A 335 24.41 4.98 6.04
CA ASP A 335 24.22 4.17 4.86
C ASP A 335 23.07 4.70 4.02
N ARG A 336 23.28 4.77 2.70
CA ARG A 336 22.27 5.20 1.74
C ARG A 336 22.12 4.17 0.65
N TYR A 337 20.88 3.97 0.23
CA TYR A 337 20.52 3.02 -0.80
C TYR A 337 19.60 3.70 -1.80
N THR A 338 19.84 3.45 -3.07
CA THR A 338 18.96 3.90 -4.16
C THR A 338 18.63 2.71 -5.03
N GLN A 339 17.34 2.44 -5.18
CA GLN A 339 16.84 1.35 -6.01
C GLN A 339 16.04 1.91 -7.17
N LYS A 340 16.18 1.29 -8.34
CA LYS A 340 15.36 1.55 -9.51
C LYS A 340 14.88 0.23 -10.06
N GLU A 341 13.58 0.16 -10.37
CA GLU A 341 12.98 -1.01 -10.99
C GLU A 341 12.17 -0.60 -12.20
N TYR A 342 12.37 -1.33 -13.27
CA TYR A 342 11.50 -1.34 -14.45
C TYR A 342 10.82 -2.70 -14.49
N TYR A 343 9.51 -2.71 -14.57
CA TYR A 343 8.68 -3.89 -14.64
C TYR A 343 7.77 -3.83 -15.84
N LEU A 344 7.71 -4.93 -16.57
CA LEU A 344 6.78 -5.17 -17.66
C LEU A 344 6.14 -6.53 -17.46
N SER A 345 4.83 -6.63 -17.62
CA SER A 345 4.08 -7.88 -17.60
C SER A 345 3.09 -7.92 -18.74
N ILE A 346 2.97 -9.07 -19.36
CA ILE A 346 1.99 -9.37 -20.39
C ILE A 346 1.33 -10.70 -20.05
N SER A 347 0.00 -10.75 -20.05
CA SER A 347 -0.75 -11.98 -19.84
C SER A 347 -1.90 -12.11 -20.81
N GLY A 348 -2.15 -13.33 -21.24
CA GLY A 348 -3.26 -13.71 -22.10
C GLY A 348 -4.04 -14.86 -21.52
N LEU A 349 -5.37 -14.77 -21.57
CA LEU A 349 -6.30 -15.85 -21.22
C LEU A 349 -7.09 -16.24 -22.49
N TYR A 350 -7.05 -17.51 -22.85
CA TYR A 350 -7.79 -18.05 -23.97
C TYR A 350 -8.74 -19.17 -23.52
N SER A 351 -10.03 -18.99 -23.79
CA SER A 351 -11.06 -20.02 -23.56
C SER A 351 -11.06 -21.02 -24.74
N LEU A 352 -10.44 -22.18 -24.52
CA LEU A 352 -10.37 -23.25 -25.52
C LEU A 352 -11.76 -23.89 -25.76
N ALA A 353 -12.51 -24.07 -24.68
CA ALA A 353 -13.88 -24.57 -24.63
C ALA A 353 -14.63 -23.95 -23.47
N ASP A 354 -15.94 -24.22 -23.34
CA ASP A 354 -16.81 -23.64 -22.30
C ASP A 354 -16.29 -23.87 -20.86
N HIS A 355 -15.55 -24.96 -20.66
CA HIS A 355 -15.01 -25.33 -19.34
C HIS A 355 -13.49 -25.41 -19.29
N LEU A 356 -12.81 -25.10 -20.40
CA LEU A 356 -11.35 -25.24 -20.51
C LEU A 356 -10.71 -23.92 -20.91
N SER A 357 -9.84 -23.40 -20.07
CA SER A 357 -9.09 -22.15 -20.29
C SER A 357 -7.59 -22.36 -20.20
N LEU A 358 -6.87 -21.61 -21.02
CA LEU A 358 -5.41 -21.55 -21.07
C LEU A 358 -4.96 -20.12 -20.73
N ALA A 359 -4.04 -19.97 -19.81
CA ALA A 359 -3.40 -18.69 -19.51
C ALA A 359 -1.89 -18.77 -19.74
N VAL A 360 -1.35 -17.70 -20.29
CA VAL A 360 0.10 -17.50 -20.46
C VAL A 360 0.44 -16.15 -19.90
N ALA A 361 1.49 -16.08 -19.09
CA ALA A 361 2.00 -14.84 -18.54
C ALA A 361 3.52 -14.76 -18.65
N GLU A 362 4.02 -13.57 -18.96
CA GLU A 362 5.45 -13.26 -19.01
C GLU A 362 5.70 -11.97 -18.25
N ASP A 363 6.61 -12.03 -17.28
CA ASP A 363 7.04 -10.88 -16.47
C ASP A 363 8.53 -10.62 -16.69
N TYR A 364 8.88 -9.37 -16.88
CA TYR A 364 10.27 -8.93 -17.02
C TYR A 364 10.60 -7.81 -16.01
N PHE A 365 11.69 -7.99 -15.27
CA PHE A 365 12.18 -7.03 -14.29
C PHE A 365 13.63 -6.64 -14.58
N ILE A 366 13.91 -5.35 -14.45
CA ILE A 366 15.26 -4.80 -14.38
C ILE A 366 15.38 -4.06 -13.06
N ASN A 367 16.20 -4.56 -12.15
CA ASN A 367 16.46 -3.94 -10.86
C ASN A 367 17.91 -3.46 -10.79
N SER A 368 18.13 -2.26 -10.24
CA SER A 368 19.45 -1.78 -9.85
C SER A 368 19.43 -1.30 -8.41
N LEU A 369 20.55 -1.50 -7.71
CA LEU A 369 20.77 -1.05 -6.34
C LEU A 369 22.09 -0.32 -6.28
N ASP A 370 22.06 0.97 -5.95
CA ASP A 370 23.22 1.78 -5.63
C ASP A 370 23.29 1.96 -4.10
N ASN A 371 24.48 1.97 -3.51
CA ASN A 371 24.67 2.10 -2.07
C ASN A 371 25.94 2.88 -1.74
N THR A 372 26.10 3.30 -0.48
CA THR A 372 27.28 4.00 0.02
C THR A 372 28.18 3.14 0.90
N ILE A 373 27.90 1.84 1.00
CA ILE A 373 28.69 0.92 1.81
C ILE A 373 30.03 0.68 1.12
N PRO A 374 31.16 0.87 1.83
CA PRO A 374 32.48 0.60 1.27
C PRO A 374 32.58 -0.83 0.73
N GLU A 375 33.20 -0.99 -0.45
CA GLU A 375 33.44 -2.28 -1.11
C GLU A 375 32.17 -3.08 -1.48
N CYS A 376 30.99 -2.52 -1.28
CA CYS A 376 29.73 -3.17 -1.68
C CYS A 376 29.47 -2.96 -3.17
N PRO A 377 29.17 -4.03 -3.95
CA PRO A 377 28.89 -3.90 -5.37
C PRO A 377 27.59 -3.14 -5.65
N PHE A 378 27.45 -2.61 -6.87
CA PHE A 378 26.21 -2.02 -7.40
C PHE A 378 25.47 -3.04 -8.30
N PRO A 379 24.70 -3.96 -7.72
CA PRO A 379 24.12 -5.05 -8.48
C PRO A 379 23.05 -4.56 -9.46
N LYS A 380 23.06 -5.16 -10.64
CA LYS A 380 21.94 -5.10 -11.59
C LYS A 380 21.41 -6.51 -11.77
N ARG A 381 20.11 -6.67 -11.66
CA ARG A 381 19.43 -7.95 -11.83
C ARG A 381 18.41 -7.86 -12.95
N TYR A 382 18.47 -8.82 -13.85
CA TYR A 382 17.50 -9.06 -14.91
C TYR A 382 16.74 -10.32 -14.54
N THR A 383 15.42 -10.27 -14.54
CA THR A 383 14.58 -11.41 -14.20
C THR A 383 13.51 -11.55 -15.27
N SER A 384 13.37 -12.74 -15.81
CA SER A 384 12.27 -13.15 -16.69
C SER A 384 11.55 -14.29 -15.99
N LEU A 385 10.22 -14.21 -15.92
CA LEU A 385 9.35 -15.24 -15.36
C LEU A 385 8.27 -15.55 -16.38
N THR A 386 8.19 -16.82 -16.77
CA THR A 386 7.15 -17.33 -17.65
C THR A 386 6.24 -18.25 -16.88
N ALA A 387 4.94 -18.08 -17.03
CA ALA A 387 3.94 -18.98 -16.46
C ALA A 387 2.96 -19.45 -17.54
N LEU A 388 2.64 -20.72 -17.48
CA LEU A 388 1.62 -21.36 -18.30
C LEU A 388 0.65 -22.06 -17.36
N ALA A 389 -0.65 -21.81 -17.50
CA ALA A 389 -1.67 -22.46 -16.68
C ALA A 389 -2.84 -22.94 -17.52
N ILE A 390 -3.35 -24.09 -17.16
CA ILE A 390 -4.55 -24.69 -17.76
C ILE A 390 -5.56 -24.90 -16.62
N GLN A 391 -6.79 -24.48 -16.84
CA GLN A 391 -7.88 -24.66 -15.92
C GLN A 391 -9.06 -25.32 -16.59
N TYR A 392 -9.54 -26.40 -15.97
CA TYR A 392 -10.86 -26.95 -16.24
C TYR A 392 -11.80 -26.51 -15.10
N LYS A 393 -12.92 -25.88 -15.44
CA LYS A 393 -13.89 -25.39 -14.46
C LYS A 393 -15.32 -25.66 -14.93
N ASP A 394 -16.04 -26.49 -14.21
CA ASP A 394 -17.46 -26.72 -14.36
C ASP A 394 -18.17 -26.55 -12.99
N PRO A 395 -19.53 -26.61 -12.90
CA PRO A 395 -20.23 -26.49 -11.63
C PRO A 395 -19.87 -27.51 -10.55
N ARG A 396 -19.24 -28.64 -10.91
CA ARG A 396 -18.94 -29.77 -10.03
C ARG A 396 -17.45 -29.90 -9.74
N LEU A 397 -16.59 -29.49 -10.67
CA LEU A 397 -15.14 -29.69 -10.60
C LEU A 397 -14.38 -28.48 -11.05
N THR A 398 -13.40 -28.03 -10.27
CA THR A 398 -12.36 -27.09 -10.69
C THR A 398 -11.02 -27.80 -10.55
N ALA A 399 -10.26 -27.86 -11.65
CA ALA A 399 -8.91 -28.40 -11.68
C ALA A 399 -7.99 -27.41 -12.40
N THR A 400 -6.91 -27.04 -11.76
CA THR A 400 -5.91 -26.08 -12.30
C THR A 400 -4.52 -26.69 -12.20
N THR A 401 -3.74 -26.53 -13.27
CA THR A 401 -2.31 -26.86 -13.28
C THR A 401 -1.53 -25.69 -13.87
N SER A 402 -0.33 -25.44 -13.34
CA SER A 402 0.58 -24.41 -13.84
C SER A 402 2.02 -24.87 -13.71
#